data_809e2372bbbb7f1797b12e9df15f9640
#
_entry.id   809e2372bbbb7f1797b12e9df15f9640
#
_cell.length_a   1.000
_cell.length_b   1.000
_cell.length_c   1.000
_cell.angle_alpha   90.00
_cell.angle_beta   90.00
_cell.angle_gamma   90.00
#
_symmetry.space_group_name_H-M   'P 1'
#
loop_
_entity.id
_entity.type
_entity.pdbx_description
1 polymer ?
#
loop_
_entity_poly.entity_id
_entity_poly.type
_entity_poly.pdbx_seq_one_letter_code
_entity_poly.pdbx_strand_id
1 'polypeptide(L)'
;QLCMTTARETLRAAASLSPKDICLYVGIPFCPTRCAYCSFVSQSVEKSMKLIPPFLEALEKEIAATAAQVNALGLRVVSVYMGGGTPTTLSAEQLDRLCSVLEDEFDLSAVREYTVEAGRPDTISAAKLRVLRAHGVDRVSVNPQTMSDRVLELIGRRHTAADIERALM
;
A
#
# COMPACT_ATOMS: atom_id res chain seq x y z
N GLN A 1 24.41 -3.00 16.27
CA GLN A 1 24.42 -4.13 15.32
C GLN A 1 23.28 -4.01 14.29
N LEU A 2 22.02 -3.78 14.71
CA LEU A 2 20.88 -3.65 13.82
C LEU A 2 21.08 -2.56 12.75
N CYS A 3 21.48 -1.35 13.15
CA CYS A 3 21.73 -0.22 12.21
C CYS A 3 22.77 -0.57 11.14
N MET A 4 23.83 -1.27 11.52
CA MET A 4 24.87 -1.69 10.56
C MET A 4 24.36 -2.74 9.57
N THR A 5 23.51 -3.66 10.06
CA THR A 5 22.88 -4.66 9.19
C THR A 5 21.94 -3.98 8.19
N THR A 6 21.06 -3.08 8.68
CA THR A 6 20.14 -2.32 7.82
C THR A 6 20.91 -1.51 6.78
N ALA A 7 21.93 -0.77 7.16
CA ALA A 7 22.76 0.01 6.23
C ALA A 7 23.42 -0.87 5.15
N ARG A 8 23.92 -2.04 5.53
CA ARG A 8 24.54 -3.00 4.60
C ARG A 8 23.54 -3.53 3.59
N GLU A 9 22.36 -3.92 4.05
CA GLU A 9 21.31 -4.44 3.16
C GLU A 9 20.75 -3.35 2.24
N THR A 10 20.62 -2.12 2.72
CA THR A 10 20.25 -0.96 1.90
C THR A 10 21.29 -0.71 0.80
N LEU A 11 22.58 -0.75 1.12
CA LEU A 11 23.65 -0.58 0.14
C LEU A 11 23.68 -1.72 -0.89
N ARG A 12 23.44 -2.96 -0.46
CA ARG A 12 23.33 -4.11 -1.37
C ARG A 12 22.15 -3.96 -2.33
N ALA A 13 20.97 -3.58 -1.82
CA ALA A 13 19.79 -3.33 -2.65
C ALA A 13 20.05 -2.22 -3.66
N ALA A 14 20.62 -1.08 -3.22
CA ALA A 14 20.97 0.03 -4.10
C ALA A 14 21.99 -0.37 -5.17
N ALA A 15 23.01 -1.16 -4.81
CA ALA A 15 24.03 -1.63 -5.77
C ALA A 15 23.49 -2.60 -6.83
N SER A 16 22.31 -3.20 -6.59
CA SER A 16 21.64 -4.09 -7.55
C SER A 16 20.76 -3.36 -8.56
N LEU A 17 20.58 -2.04 -8.42
CA LEU A 17 19.75 -1.23 -9.30
C LEU A 17 20.55 -0.72 -10.49
N SER A 18 19.90 -0.68 -11.65
CA SER A 18 20.39 -0.01 -12.84
C SER A 18 19.85 1.43 -12.91
N PRO A 19 20.48 2.33 -13.67
CA PRO A 19 19.96 3.69 -13.88
C PRO A 19 18.58 3.75 -14.53
N LYS A 20 18.10 2.63 -15.08
CA LYS A 20 16.76 2.50 -15.69
C LYS A 20 15.72 1.88 -14.75
N ASP A 21 16.14 1.43 -13.57
CA ASP A 21 15.24 0.81 -12.61
C ASP A 21 14.51 1.90 -11.81
N ILE A 22 13.19 1.74 -11.67
CA ILE A 22 12.33 2.62 -10.88
C ILE A 22 11.48 1.82 -9.92
N CYS A 23 11.05 2.48 -8.84
CA CYS A 23 10.07 1.98 -7.90
C CYS A 23 8.78 2.79 -8.06
N LEU A 24 7.65 2.11 -8.19
CA LEU A 24 6.33 2.76 -8.20
C LEU A 24 5.81 2.89 -6.78
N TYR A 25 5.35 4.09 -6.43
CA TYR A 25 4.60 4.34 -5.22
C TYR A 25 3.16 4.73 -5.57
N VAL A 26 2.19 3.94 -5.10
CA VAL A 26 0.75 4.19 -5.29
C VAL A 26 0.17 4.68 -3.98
N GLY A 27 -0.21 5.95 -3.93
CA GLY A 27 -0.71 6.58 -2.71
C GLY A 27 -2.23 6.50 -2.58
N ILE A 28 -2.74 5.85 -1.52
CA ILE A 28 -4.18 5.78 -1.20
C ILE A 28 -4.46 6.67 0.03
N PRO A 29 -5.02 7.87 -0.13
CA PRO A 29 -5.14 8.86 0.95
C PRO A 29 -6.36 8.64 1.86
N PHE A 30 -6.86 7.43 1.99
CA PHE A 30 -8.04 7.12 2.81
C PHE A 30 -7.68 6.25 4.02
N CYS A 31 -8.26 6.61 5.18
CA CYS A 31 -8.16 5.83 6.41
C CYS A 31 -9.53 5.64 7.05
N PRO A 32 -9.79 4.53 7.78
CA PRO A 32 -11.03 4.36 8.54
C PRO A 32 -11.24 5.49 9.55
N THR A 33 -10.18 5.86 10.28
CA THR A 33 -10.17 6.97 11.25
C THR A 33 -8.83 7.70 11.18
N ARG A 34 -8.79 8.92 11.71
CA ARG A 34 -7.54 9.68 11.82
C ARG A 34 -6.83 9.35 13.13
N CYS A 35 -5.61 8.88 13.04
CA CYS A 35 -4.76 8.65 14.23
C CYS A 35 -4.22 9.96 14.78
N ALA A 36 -4.16 10.11 16.11
CA ALA A 36 -3.75 11.34 16.79
C ALA A 36 -2.31 11.80 16.45
N TYR A 37 -1.45 10.87 16.11
CA TYR A 37 -0.03 11.12 15.79
C TYR A 37 0.27 11.25 14.29
N CYS A 38 -0.73 11.01 13.42
CA CYS A 38 -0.48 10.88 11.99
C CYS A 38 -0.33 12.25 11.31
N SER A 39 0.79 12.45 10.62
CA SER A 39 1.09 13.65 9.82
C SER A 39 0.80 13.47 8.33
N PHE A 40 0.43 12.27 7.87
CA PHE A 40 0.07 12.05 6.47
C PHE A 40 -1.20 12.79 6.09
N VAL A 41 -1.24 13.23 4.82
CA VAL A 41 -2.46 13.73 4.20
C VAL A 41 -3.40 12.55 4.01
N SER A 42 -4.39 12.42 4.90
CA SER A 42 -5.37 11.34 4.81
C SER A 42 -6.78 11.85 5.07
N GLN A 43 -7.73 11.25 4.35
CA GLN A 43 -9.16 11.53 4.49
C GLN A 43 -9.81 10.40 5.28
N SER A 44 -10.57 10.75 6.34
CA SER A 44 -11.38 9.74 7.04
C SER A 44 -12.53 9.30 6.15
N VAL A 45 -12.70 7.98 5.94
CA VAL A 45 -13.80 7.44 5.12
C VAL A 45 -15.18 7.78 5.66
N GLU A 46 -15.35 7.99 6.98
CA GLU A 46 -16.63 8.42 7.56
C GLU A 46 -17.17 9.69 6.91
N LYS A 47 -16.28 10.60 6.50
CA LYS A 47 -16.63 11.87 5.87
C LYS A 47 -16.42 11.89 4.37
N SER A 48 -15.58 11.02 3.85
CA SER A 48 -15.02 11.12 2.49
C SER A 48 -15.23 9.86 1.64
N MET A 49 -16.05 8.89 2.07
CA MET A 49 -16.30 7.65 1.31
C MET A 49 -16.75 7.92 -0.12
N LYS A 50 -17.58 8.96 -0.33
CA LYS A 50 -18.05 9.38 -1.65
C LYS A 50 -16.94 9.90 -2.58
N LEU A 51 -15.76 10.19 -2.04
CA LEU A 51 -14.60 10.64 -2.83
C LEU A 51 -13.76 9.48 -3.35
N ILE A 52 -13.96 8.25 -2.86
CA ILE A 52 -13.19 7.10 -3.31
C ILE A 52 -13.39 6.82 -4.81
N PRO A 53 -14.61 6.74 -5.36
CA PRO A 53 -14.79 6.48 -6.78
C PRO A 53 -14.13 7.54 -7.68
N PRO A 54 -14.39 8.85 -7.54
CA PRO A 54 -13.74 9.86 -8.38
C PRO A 54 -12.22 9.95 -8.16
N PHE A 55 -11.73 9.61 -6.98
CA PHE A 55 -10.30 9.50 -6.72
C PHE A 55 -9.68 8.36 -7.53
N LEU A 56 -10.29 7.17 -7.54
CA LEU A 56 -9.79 6.03 -8.32
C LEU A 56 -9.78 6.35 -9.82
N GLU A 57 -10.82 7.00 -10.35
CA GLU A 57 -10.85 7.44 -11.75
C GLU A 57 -9.72 8.43 -12.09
N ALA A 58 -9.39 9.33 -11.15
CA ALA A 58 -8.27 10.25 -11.32
C ALA A 58 -6.92 9.53 -11.24
N LEU A 59 -6.77 8.60 -10.29
CA LEU A 59 -5.57 7.81 -10.11
C LEU A 59 -5.29 6.92 -11.33
N GLU A 60 -6.30 6.29 -11.93
CA GLU A 60 -6.17 5.51 -13.16
C GLU A 60 -5.62 6.36 -14.33
N LYS A 61 -6.09 7.60 -14.46
CA LYS A 61 -5.56 8.54 -15.47
C LYS A 61 -4.10 8.90 -15.19
N GLU A 62 -3.75 9.10 -13.92
CA GLU A 62 -2.37 9.37 -13.50
C GLU A 62 -1.47 8.16 -13.76
N ILE A 63 -1.94 6.94 -13.50
CA ILE A 63 -1.25 5.69 -13.79
C ILE A 63 -0.95 5.59 -15.29
N ALA A 64 -1.94 5.77 -16.16
CA ALA A 64 -1.77 5.72 -17.61
C ALA A 64 -0.79 6.79 -18.12
N ALA A 65 -0.90 8.02 -17.62
CA ALA A 65 0.03 9.10 -17.98
C ALA A 65 1.46 8.82 -17.52
N THR A 66 1.63 8.26 -16.33
CA THR A 66 2.93 7.85 -15.77
C THR A 66 3.53 6.70 -16.59
N ALA A 67 2.74 5.69 -16.91
CA ALA A 67 3.17 4.55 -17.73
C ALA A 67 3.66 4.99 -19.11
N ALA A 68 2.97 5.94 -19.75
CA ALA A 68 3.43 6.52 -21.01
C ALA A 68 4.83 7.14 -20.90
N GLN A 69 5.14 7.84 -19.80
CA GLN A 69 6.46 8.40 -19.55
C GLN A 69 7.51 7.31 -19.28
N VAL A 70 7.16 6.33 -18.46
CA VAL A 70 8.03 5.18 -18.14
C VAL A 70 8.44 4.45 -19.42
N ASN A 71 7.47 4.17 -20.29
CA ASN A 71 7.70 3.50 -21.56
C ASN A 71 8.54 4.36 -22.52
N ALA A 72 8.23 5.65 -22.65
CA ALA A 72 8.96 6.57 -23.53
C ALA A 72 10.44 6.70 -23.11
N LEU A 73 10.75 6.64 -21.83
CA LEU A 73 12.11 6.72 -21.29
C LEU A 73 12.81 5.36 -21.24
N GLY A 74 12.12 4.27 -21.55
CA GLY A 74 12.63 2.89 -21.45
C GLY A 74 13.04 2.55 -20.02
N LEU A 75 12.24 2.96 -19.04
CA LEU A 75 12.44 2.63 -17.63
C LEU A 75 11.83 1.28 -17.30
N ARG A 76 12.30 0.65 -16.23
CA ARG A 76 11.88 -0.67 -15.78
C ARG A 76 11.40 -0.60 -14.34
N VAL A 77 10.16 -1.06 -14.10
CA VAL A 77 9.60 -1.15 -12.75
C VAL A 77 10.19 -2.37 -12.05
N VAL A 78 10.88 -2.15 -10.91
CA VAL A 78 11.49 -3.23 -10.12
C VAL A 78 10.87 -3.42 -8.75
N SER A 79 10.06 -2.47 -8.29
CA SER A 79 9.20 -2.65 -7.12
C SER A 79 7.94 -1.82 -7.22
N VAL A 80 6.88 -2.31 -6.58
CA VAL A 80 5.61 -1.59 -6.40
C VAL A 80 5.30 -1.50 -4.91
N TYR A 81 4.99 -0.30 -4.45
CA TYR A 81 4.59 -0.06 -3.07
C TYR A 81 3.29 0.73 -3.03
N MET A 82 2.23 0.11 -2.53
CA MET A 82 0.93 0.75 -2.32
C MET A 82 0.79 1.13 -0.84
N GLY A 83 0.72 2.41 -0.56
CA GLY A 83 0.74 2.92 0.81
C GLY A 83 -0.02 4.23 0.98
N GLY A 84 0.37 5.03 1.97
CA GLY A 84 -0.19 6.36 2.26
C GLY A 84 -1.09 6.38 3.47
N GLY A 85 -2.40 6.42 3.31
CA GLY A 85 -3.38 6.27 4.39
C GLY A 85 -3.51 4.81 4.80
N THR A 86 -4.44 4.11 4.18
CA THR A 86 -4.64 2.67 4.38
C THR A 86 -5.23 2.07 3.09
N PRO A 87 -4.41 1.48 2.22
CA PRO A 87 -4.88 0.89 0.96
C PRO A 87 -6.03 -0.10 1.12
N THR A 88 -6.01 -0.92 2.15
CA THR A 88 -7.08 -1.87 2.47
C THR A 88 -8.38 -1.23 2.95
N THR A 89 -8.47 0.10 2.98
CA THR A 89 -9.74 0.83 3.09
C THR A 89 -10.60 0.64 1.83
N LEU A 90 -9.97 0.44 0.68
CA LEU A 90 -10.65 0.09 -0.57
C LEU A 90 -11.36 -1.26 -0.44
N SER A 91 -12.45 -1.45 -1.19
CA SER A 91 -13.12 -2.76 -1.29
C SER A 91 -12.26 -3.77 -2.08
N ALA A 92 -12.62 -5.05 -2.04
CA ALA A 92 -11.92 -6.07 -2.83
C ALA A 92 -12.00 -5.76 -4.33
N GLU A 93 -13.18 -5.35 -4.81
CA GLU A 93 -13.42 -4.98 -6.21
C GLU A 93 -12.62 -3.73 -6.63
N GLN A 94 -12.46 -2.76 -5.71
CA GLN A 94 -11.67 -1.56 -5.97
C GLN A 94 -10.17 -1.87 -6.01
N LEU A 95 -9.70 -2.77 -5.14
CA LEU A 95 -8.31 -3.25 -5.16
C LEU A 95 -8.03 -4.06 -6.44
N ASP A 96 -8.94 -4.96 -6.81
CA ASP A 96 -8.86 -5.76 -8.05
C ASP A 96 -8.74 -4.85 -9.27
N ARG A 97 -9.66 -3.88 -9.40
CA ARG A 97 -9.64 -2.89 -10.49
C ARG A 97 -8.31 -2.11 -10.54
N LEU A 98 -7.84 -1.61 -9.40
CA LEU A 98 -6.62 -0.82 -9.33
C LEU A 98 -5.38 -1.65 -9.70
N CYS A 99 -5.29 -2.88 -9.20
CA CYS A 99 -4.20 -3.79 -9.53
C CYS A 99 -4.22 -4.18 -11.02
N SER A 100 -5.42 -4.45 -11.59
CA SER A 100 -5.56 -4.72 -13.02
C SER A 100 -5.07 -3.55 -13.88
N VAL A 101 -5.41 -2.32 -13.52
CA VAL A 101 -4.91 -1.13 -14.25
C VAL A 101 -3.38 -1.02 -14.17
N LEU A 102 -2.77 -1.35 -13.03
CA LEU A 102 -1.30 -1.35 -12.90
C LEU A 102 -0.67 -2.42 -13.80
N GLU A 103 -1.27 -3.62 -13.88
CA GLU A 103 -0.79 -4.71 -14.75
C GLU A 103 -0.97 -4.41 -16.25
N ASP A 104 -2.06 -3.73 -16.61
CA ASP A 104 -2.35 -3.35 -18.00
C ASP A 104 -1.43 -2.24 -18.50
N GLU A 105 -1.04 -1.31 -17.64
CA GLU A 105 -0.29 -0.11 -18.02
C GLU A 105 1.24 -0.29 -17.89
N PHE A 106 1.71 -1.11 -16.95
CA PHE A 106 3.13 -1.31 -16.70
C PHE A 106 3.58 -2.76 -16.97
N ASP A 107 4.78 -2.91 -17.51
CA ASP A 107 5.46 -4.21 -17.47
C ASP A 107 5.99 -4.47 -16.05
N LEU A 108 5.28 -5.32 -15.33
CA LEU A 108 5.61 -5.72 -13.96
C LEU A 108 6.48 -7.00 -13.89
N SER A 109 6.93 -7.54 -15.02
CA SER A 109 7.71 -8.80 -15.07
C SER A 109 9.05 -8.74 -14.34
N ALA A 110 9.61 -7.54 -14.17
CA ALA A 110 10.86 -7.31 -13.45
C ALA A 110 10.68 -6.95 -11.97
N VAL A 111 9.44 -6.89 -11.48
CA VAL A 111 9.14 -6.55 -10.08
C VAL A 111 9.67 -7.64 -9.15
N ARG A 112 10.47 -7.22 -8.16
CA ARG A 112 11.09 -8.08 -7.15
C ARG A 112 10.36 -8.04 -5.80
N GLU A 113 9.58 -6.99 -5.58
CA GLU A 113 8.76 -6.80 -4.38
C GLU A 113 7.51 -6.00 -4.75
N TYR A 114 6.35 -6.56 -4.44
CA TYR A 114 5.07 -5.86 -4.53
C TYR A 114 4.42 -5.81 -3.14
N THR A 115 4.55 -4.67 -2.48
CA THR A 115 4.07 -4.45 -1.12
C THR A 115 2.78 -3.64 -1.11
N VAL A 116 1.82 -4.08 -0.28
CA VAL A 116 0.60 -3.33 0.03
C VAL A 116 0.49 -3.11 1.54
N GLU A 117 0.33 -1.86 1.97
CA GLU A 117 0.05 -1.55 3.36
C GLU A 117 -1.39 -1.93 3.74
N ALA A 118 -1.50 -2.79 4.73
CA ALA A 118 -2.74 -3.12 5.43
C ALA A 118 -2.63 -2.62 6.89
N GLY A 119 -2.23 -1.38 7.02
CA GLY A 119 -1.84 -0.75 8.29
C GLY A 119 -2.93 -0.69 9.37
N ARG A 120 -4.15 -1.15 9.04
CA ARG A 120 -5.31 -1.20 9.93
C ARG A 120 -5.88 -2.61 9.92
N PRO A 121 -5.68 -3.41 10.98
CA PRO A 121 -6.21 -4.77 11.08
C PRO A 121 -7.71 -4.89 10.80
N ASP A 122 -8.49 -3.89 11.22
CA ASP A 122 -9.93 -3.79 11.01
C ASP A 122 -10.35 -3.57 9.54
N THR A 123 -9.43 -3.33 8.63
CA THR A 123 -9.70 -3.20 7.18
C THR A 123 -9.35 -4.45 6.39
N ILE A 124 -8.71 -5.43 7.01
CA ILE A 124 -8.25 -6.66 6.37
C ILE A 124 -9.41 -7.65 6.26
N SER A 125 -9.54 -8.30 5.10
CA SER A 125 -10.45 -9.42 4.91
C SER A 125 -9.83 -10.46 3.99
N ALA A 126 -10.24 -11.72 4.14
CA ALA A 126 -9.78 -12.80 3.30
C ALA A 126 -10.05 -12.56 1.79
N ALA A 127 -11.15 -11.87 1.46
CA ALA A 127 -11.45 -11.50 0.07
C ALA A 127 -10.40 -10.56 -0.49
N LYS A 128 -10.04 -9.49 0.24
CA LYS A 128 -9.00 -8.53 -0.17
C LYS A 128 -7.63 -9.19 -0.29
N LEU A 129 -7.25 -10.03 0.67
CA LEU A 129 -5.96 -10.74 0.62
C LEU A 129 -5.88 -11.69 -0.58
N ARG A 130 -6.98 -12.39 -0.93
CA ARG A 130 -7.03 -13.24 -2.13
C ARG A 130 -6.87 -12.42 -3.41
N VAL A 131 -7.53 -11.27 -3.51
CA VAL A 131 -7.36 -10.35 -4.65
C VAL A 131 -5.91 -9.91 -4.76
N LEU A 132 -5.34 -9.35 -3.70
CA LEU A 132 -3.96 -8.89 -3.71
C LEU A 132 -2.98 -10.02 -4.10
N ARG A 133 -3.21 -11.22 -3.57
CA ARG A 133 -2.38 -12.40 -3.92
C ARG A 133 -2.53 -12.78 -5.39
N ALA A 134 -3.73 -12.72 -5.97
CA ALA A 134 -3.97 -13.01 -7.37
C ALA A 134 -3.22 -12.06 -8.31
N HIS A 135 -3.04 -10.81 -7.90
CA HIS A 135 -2.26 -9.77 -8.60
C HIS A 135 -0.76 -9.75 -8.23
N GLY A 136 -0.22 -10.83 -7.70
CA GLY A 136 1.22 -10.96 -7.45
C GLY A 136 1.76 -10.18 -6.25
N VAL A 137 0.90 -9.60 -5.41
CA VAL A 137 1.35 -8.98 -4.15
C VAL A 137 2.01 -10.05 -3.28
N ASP A 138 3.26 -9.85 -2.95
CA ASP A 138 4.09 -10.82 -2.20
C ASP A 138 4.31 -10.40 -0.74
N ARG A 139 4.03 -9.13 -0.42
CA ARG A 139 4.15 -8.61 0.94
C ARG A 139 2.96 -7.73 1.34
N VAL A 140 2.39 -8.02 2.50
CA VAL A 140 1.37 -7.19 3.16
C VAL A 140 1.89 -6.73 4.50
N SER A 141 1.81 -5.43 4.77
CA SER A 141 2.30 -4.82 6.01
C SER A 141 1.13 -4.56 6.96
N VAL A 142 1.12 -5.25 8.10
CA VAL A 142 0.11 -5.07 9.16
C VAL A 142 0.74 -4.29 10.31
N ASN A 143 0.16 -3.12 10.67
CA ASN A 143 0.71 -2.24 11.69
C ASN A 143 -0.11 -2.29 12.98
N PRO A 144 0.28 -3.09 13.98
CA PRO A 144 -0.45 -3.21 15.25
C PRO A 144 -0.41 -1.92 16.08
N GLN A 145 0.66 -1.16 16.01
CA GLN A 145 1.03 0.00 16.83
C GLN A 145 1.31 -0.39 18.29
N THR A 146 0.41 -1.10 18.95
CA THR A 146 0.52 -1.61 20.31
C THR A 146 -0.50 -2.75 20.52
N MET A 147 -0.25 -3.60 21.51
CA MET A 147 -1.18 -4.64 21.96
C MET A 147 -2.04 -4.18 23.16
N SER A 148 -2.01 -2.90 23.51
CA SER A 148 -2.84 -2.32 24.57
C SER A 148 -4.06 -1.63 24.01
N ASP A 149 -5.26 -2.18 24.23
CA ASP A 149 -6.52 -1.61 23.74
C ASP A 149 -6.74 -0.18 24.22
N ARG A 150 -6.37 0.12 25.48
CA ARG A 150 -6.43 1.48 26.04
C ARG A 150 -5.56 2.47 25.24
N VAL A 151 -4.37 2.05 24.84
CA VAL A 151 -3.47 2.92 24.04
C VAL A 151 -3.99 3.05 22.62
N LEU A 152 -4.51 1.98 22.02
CA LEU A 152 -5.14 2.03 20.69
C LEU A 152 -6.28 3.06 20.66
N GLU A 153 -7.17 3.06 21.64
CA GLU A 153 -8.24 4.04 21.77
C GLU A 153 -7.69 5.47 21.88
N LEU A 154 -6.70 5.70 22.76
CA LEU A 154 -6.09 7.02 22.97
C LEU A 154 -5.45 7.60 21.69
N ILE A 155 -4.90 6.76 20.83
CA ILE A 155 -4.30 7.20 19.55
C ILE A 155 -5.27 7.22 18.38
N GLY A 156 -6.58 7.02 18.64
CA GLY A 156 -7.64 7.11 17.64
C GLY A 156 -7.76 5.89 16.73
N ARG A 157 -7.35 4.69 17.23
CA ARG A 157 -7.55 3.42 16.54
C ARG A 157 -8.74 2.68 17.12
N ARG A 158 -9.56 2.07 16.24
CA ARG A 158 -10.79 1.35 16.65
C ARG A 158 -10.61 -0.16 16.78
N HIS A 159 -9.51 -0.71 16.22
CA HIS A 159 -9.23 -2.12 16.35
C HIS A 159 -8.65 -2.46 17.74
N THR A 160 -8.78 -3.70 18.13
CA THR A 160 -8.30 -4.25 19.40
C THR A 160 -7.06 -5.14 19.18
N ALA A 161 -6.39 -5.55 20.26
CA ALA A 161 -5.33 -6.56 20.20
C ALA A 161 -5.83 -7.88 19.57
N ALA A 162 -7.07 -8.28 19.86
CA ALA A 162 -7.68 -9.46 19.24
C ALA A 162 -7.90 -9.32 17.73
N ASP A 163 -8.16 -8.10 17.23
CA ASP A 163 -8.25 -7.85 15.78
C ASP A 163 -6.87 -7.99 15.11
N ILE A 164 -5.80 -7.57 15.79
CA ILE A 164 -4.44 -7.74 15.30
C ILE A 164 -4.10 -9.24 15.16
N GLU A 165 -4.40 -10.03 16.19
CA GLU A 165 -4.17 -11.49 16.16
C GLU A 165 -4.95 -12.15 15.02
N ARG A 166 -6.24 -11.82 14.86
CA ARG A 166 -7.05 -12.35 13.75
C ARG A 166 -6.55 -11.96 12.36
N ALA A 167 -5.97 -10.79 12.21
CA ALA A 167 -5.45 -10.33 10.92
C ALA A 167 -4.18 -11.08 10.50
N LEU A 168 -3.48 -11.71 11.45
CA LEU A 168 -2.22 -12.45 11.21
C LEU A 168 -2.44 -13.96 11.05
N MET A 169 -3.62 -14.48 11.41
CA MET A 169 -4.01 -15.89 11.24
C MET A 169 -4.72 -16.14 9.92
#